data_9f735c6ccb7f956d4fe97dd20835e7fa
#
_entry.id   9f735c6ccb7f956d4fe97dd20835e7fa
#
_cell.length_a   1.000
_cell.length_b   1.000
_cell.length_c   1.000
_cell.angle_alpha   90.00
_cell.angle_beta   90.00
_cell.angle_gamma   90.00
#
_symmetry.space_group_name_H-M   'P 1'
#
loop_
_entity.id
_entity.type
_entity.pdbx_description
1 polymer ?
#
loop_
_entity_poly.entity_id
_entity_poly.type
_entity_poly.pdbx_seq_one_letter_code
_entity_poly.pdbx_strand_id
1 'polypeptide(L)'
;MIFFKMPKMTIGNRTVPLPIIQGGMGVGISLANLASAVADQGGMGVIAANGIGMIEPDYYDDGRAANIKALRSEIRRARSKTSGLIGINIMVAANDFQQLLDVAIEEKVDALFMGAGLPIKNIPVARIRAANVLVVPIVSSGRAAELIFKYWEKTYNDIPDAVVVEGPLAGGHLGFKAEKLQDADQALEVLVPQVIAALERFQVTFHKKIPVIAAGGIFTGEDILRFLQLGAQGVQMATRFVATEECDADIRFKEAYLKCTPEDIVIIKSPVGLPGRAIRNHFLDNAAAGVRNVNRCAWRCLDQCDIKHADYCISAALDNARQGLLDQGFAFCGANAYRVEQIVTVPALFNSLKHEYEAALVKGLVTLKDEYLKTIENRLAGLHREYLQTRQSLCRLGAEYGKAWEKKINSIIEEYQKTRNLSDMLKKEYESAFEKLNLLKERFPEKLAELQALVRHFQADLVLVPVL
;
A
#
# COMPACT_ATOMS: atom_id res chain seq x y z
N MET A 1 5.73 -6.36 -16.12
CA MET A 1 4.68 -5.65 -16.92
C MET A 1 4.71 -4.19 -16.48
N ILE A 2 5.01 -3.26 -17.38
CA ILE A 2 5.08 -1.83 -17.07
C ILE A 2 3.72 -1.21 -17.41
N PHE A 3 3.07 -0.61 -16.44
CA PHE A 3 1.78 0.07 -16.61
C PHE A 3 2.02 1.58 -16.63
N PHE A 4 1.65 2.26 -17.67
CA PHE A 4 1.68 3.73 -17.73
C PHE A 4 0.60 4.36 -16.85
N LYS A 5 -0.52 3.67 -16.68
CA LYS A 5 -1.55 4.01 -15.69
C LYS A 5 -1.50 3.00 -14.55
N MET A 6 -1.85 3.46 -13.35
CA MET A 6 -2.09 2.53 -12.25
C MET A 6 -3.04 1.42 -12.71
N PRO A 7 -2.70 0.14 -12.49
CA PRO A 7 -3.55 -0.98 -12.89
C PRO A 7 -4.81 -1.00 -12.04
N LYS A 8 -5.88 -1.57 -12.59
CA LYS A 8 -7.06 -1.91 -11.79
C LYS A 8 -6.72 -3.05 -10.83
N MET A 9 -7.25 -3.01 -9.62
CA MET A 9 -7.20 -4.12 -8.66
C MET A 9 -8.54 -4.84 -8.64
N THR A 10 -8.51 -6.17 -8.64
CA THR A 10 -9.74 -6.99 -8.49
C THR A 10 -9.65 -7.79 -7.20
N ILE A 11 -10.66 -7.68 -6.34
CA ILE A 11 -10.84 -8.45 -5.11
C ILE A 11 -12.15 -9.23 -5.26
N GLY A 12 -12.07 -10.55 -5.30
CA GLY A 12 -13.26 -11.37 -5.57
C GLY A 12 -13.95 -10.93 -6.86
N ASN A 13 -15.20 -10.50 -6.75
CA ASN A 13 -16.03 -10.01 -7.87
C ASN A 13 -16.09 -8.48 -7.96
N ARG A 14 -15.30 -7.75 -7.18
CA ARG A 14 -15.23 -6.28 -7.19
C ARG A 14 -13.98 -5.80 -7.92
N THR A 15 -14.13 -4.75 -8.70
CA THR A 15 -13.00 -4.06 -9.34
C THR A 15 -12.83 -2.68 -8.72
N VAL A 16 -11.64 -2.41 -8.19
CA VAL A 16 -11.20 -1.10 -7.72
C VAL A 16 -10.46 -0.44 -8.88
N PRO A 17 -11.00 0.61 -9.49
CA PRO A 17 -10.42 1.24 -10.69
C PRO A 17 -8.99 1.76 -10.51
N LEU A 18 -8.69 2.29 -9.32
CA LEU A 18 -7.35 2.68 -8.89
C LEU A 18 -6.95 1.82 -7.69
N PRO A 19 -5.75 1.21 -7.66
CA PRO A 19 -5.38 0.21 -6.67
C PRO A 19 -5.02 0.85 -5.31
N ILE A 20 -5.85 1.78 -4.86
CA ILE A 20 -5.67 2.56 -3.63
C ILE A 20 -6.87 2.34 -2.72
N ILE A 21 -6.59 1.88 -1.50
CA ILE A 21 -7.55 1.77 -0.42
C ILE A 21 -7.23 2.84 0.62
N GLN A 22 -8.20 3.62 1.03
CA GLN A 22 -8.02 4.49 2.18
C GLN A 22 -8.16 3.64 3.45
N GLY A 23 -7.11 3.63 4.27
CA GLY A 23 -7.10 2.85 5.52
C GLY A 23 -8.08 3.41 6.54
N GLY A 24 -8.82 2.52 7.21
CA GLY A 24 -9.77 2.90 8.24
C GLY A 24 -9.08 3.52 9.46
N MET A 25 -9.55 4.69 9.89
CA MET A 25 -9.06 5.43 11.06
C MET A 25 -10.20 5.61 12.05
N GLY A 26 -10.08 4.96 13.22
CA GLY A 26 -11.14 4.86 14.24
C GLY A 26 -11.57 6.18 14.87
N VAL A 27 -12.45 6.09 15.81
CA VAL A 27 -13.03 7.18 16.63
C VAL A 27 -13.57 8.37 15.82
N GLY A 28 -14.14 8.08 14.64
CA GLY A 28 -14.76 9.12 13.81
C GLY A 28 -13.81 9.95 12.93
N ILE A 29 -12.58 9.47 12.67
CA ILE A 29 -11.65 10.14 11.75
C ILE A 29 -12.00 9.83 10.30
N SER A 30 -12.25 8.54 9.95
CA SER A 30 -12.71 8.16 8.62
C SER A 30 -14.18 7.72 8.65
N LEU A 31 -15.06 8.62 8.23
CA LEU A 31 -16.51 8.42 8.16
C LEU A 31 -16.99 8.51 6.69
N ALA A 32 -18.25 8.79 6.52
CA ALA A 32 -18.90 8.82 5.21
C ALA A 32 -18.33 9.87 4.26
N ASN A 33 -17.90 11.06 4.75
CA ASN A 33 -17.39 12.10 3.87
C ASN A 33 -16.08 11.66 3.20
N LEU A 34 -15.10 11.23 4.00
CA LEU A 34 -13.83 10.76 3.46
C LEU A 34 -14.02 9.51 2.59
N ALA A 35 -14.75 8.51 3.10
CA ALA A 35 -14.91 7.25 2.38
C ALA A 35 -15.61 7.42 1.03
N SER A 36 -16.68 8.23 0.96
CA SER A 36 -17.37 8.50 -0.32
C SER A 36 -16.49 9.26 -1.31
N ALA A 37 -15.75 10.28 -0.84
CA ALA A 37 -14.85 11.04 -1.70
C ALA A 37 -13.73 10.16 -2.32
N VAL A 38 -13.17 9.23 -1.55
CA VAL A 38 -12.19 8.25 -2.05
C VAL A 38 -12.82 7.31 -3.07
N ALA A 39 -14.02 6.80 -2.79
CA ALA A 39 -14.75 5.91 -3.69
C ALA A 39 -15.08 6.58 -5.03
N ASP A 40 -15.44 7.86 -5.04
CA ASP A 40 -15.70 8.65 -6.25
C ASP A 40 -14.46 8.87 -7.12
N GLN A 41 -13.26 8.83 -6.52
CA GLN A 41 -12.01 8.88 -7.28
C GLN A 41 -11.59 7.51 -7.84
N GLY A 42 -12.39 6.46 -7.62
CA GLY A 42 -12.12 5.11 -8.10
C GLY A 42 -11.18 4.30 -7.18
N GLY A 43 -10.89 4.78 -5.98
CA GLY A 43 -10.31 3.98 -4.89
C GLY A 43 -11.38 3.19 -4.14
N MET A 44 -11.02 2.58 -3.02
CA MET A 44 -11.96 2.01 -2.06
C MET A 44 -11.93 2.85 -0.78
N GLY A 45 -13.05 3.51 -0.47
CA GLY A 45 -13.21 4.26 0.77
C GLY A 45 -13.55 3.33 1.93
N VAL A 46 -13.00 3.58 3.11
CA VAL A 46 -13.19 2.70 4.27
C VAL A 46 -13.65 3.50 5.49
N ILE A 47 -14.81 3.17 6.01
CA ILE A 47 -15.30 3.67 7.29
C ILE A 47 -14.74 2.80 8.42
N ALA A 48 -14.22 3.41 9.48
CA ALA A 48 -13.72 2.68 10.64
C ALA A 48 -14.80 2.58 11.71
N ALA A 49 -15.16 1.36 12.08
CA ALA A 49 -16.26 1.07 12.98
C ALA A 49 -15.91 1.26 14.47
N ASN A 50 -14.61 1.14 14.83
CA ASN A 50 -14.22 1.16 16.23
C ASN A 50 -14.34 2.56 16.86
N GLY A 51 -15.12 2.66 17.91
CA GLY A 51 -15.41 3.93 18.58
C GLY A 51 -16.21 4.91 17.72
N ILE A 52 -16.86 4.45 16.66
CA ILE A 52 -17.63 5.30 15.74
C ILE A 52 -18.76 6.01 16.45
N GLY A 53 -19.37 5.38 17.47
CA GLY A 53 -20.45 5.98 18.27
C GLY A 53 -20.01 7.18 19.12
N MET A 54 -18.71 7.45 19.27
CA MET A 54 -18.20 8.63 20.00
C MET A 54 -18.60 9.96 19.33
N ILE A 55 -19.10 9.91 18.09
CA ILE A 55 -19.72 11.07 17.43
C ILE A 55 -21.16 11.33 17.91
N GLU A 56 -21.78 10.35 18.59
CA GLU A 56 -23.16 10.45 19.08
C GLU A 56 -23.17 11.03 20.51
N PRO A 57 -24.13 11.91 20.84
CA PRO A 57 -24.17 12.55 22.15
C PRO A 57 -24.48 11.57 23.29
N ASP A 58 -25.13 10.44 23.00
CA ASP A 58 -25.56 9.40 23.94
C ASP A 58 -24.53 8.27 24.11
N TYR A 59 -23.32 8.41 23.55
CA TYR A 59 -22.26 7.37 23.61
C TYR A 59 -21.93 6.92 25.04
N TYR A 60 -21.86 7.84 25.98
CA TYR A 60 -21.50 7.53 27.38
C TYR A 60 -22.63 6.90 28.18
N ASP A 61 -23.86 6.88 27.65
CA ASP A 61 -25.02 6.19 28.24
C ASP A 61 -25.08 4.75 27.79
N ASP A 62 -24.96 4.47 26.47
CA ASP A 62 -24.83 3.16 25.88
C ASP A 62 -23.91 3.18 24.64
N GLY A 63 -22.61 3.00 24.86
CA GLY A 63 -21.63 3.08 23.79
C GLY A 63 -21.76 1.99 22.73
N ARG A 64 -22.33 0.81 23.06
CA ARG A 64 -22.58 -0.24 22.06
C ARG A 64 -23.72 0.14 21.13
N ALA A 65 -24.84 0.57 21.71
CA ALA A 65 -25.97 1.05 20.91
C ALA A 65 -25.58 2.25 20.04
N ALA A 66 -24.80 3.18 20.60
CA ALA A 66 -24.28 4.33 19.85
C ALA A 66 -23.38 3.90 18.68
N ASN A 67 -22.48 2.91 18.88
CA ASN A 67 -21.63 2.39 17.80
C ASN A 67 -22.47 1.74 16.67
N ILE A 68 -23.47 0.92 17.00
CA ILE A 68 -24.38 0.28 16.04
C ILE A 68 -25.14 1.33 15.24
N LYS A 69 -25.71 2.33 15.93
CA LYS A 69 -26.49 3.42 15.34
C LYS A 69 -25.63 4.25 14.40
N ALA A 70 -24.45 4.70 14.88
CA ALA A 70 -23.54 5.53 14.11
C ALA A 70 -22.98 4.78 12.88
N LEU A 71 -22.56 3.51 13.02
CA LEU A 71 -22.05 2.73 11.90
C LEU A 71 -23.09 2.60 10.79
N ARG A 72 -24.33 2.23 11.16
CA ARG A 72 -25.42 2.11 10.21
C ARG A 72 -25.72 3.44 9.50
N SER A 73 -25.77 4.53 10.25
CA SER A 73 -25.98 5.88 9.72
C SER A 73 -24.87 6.27 8.73
N GLU A 74 -23.61 6.07 9.09
CA GLU A 74 -22.47 6.44 8.26
C GLU A 74 -22.37 5.59 6.98
N ILE A 75 -22.67 4.28 7.03
CA ILE A 75 -22.74 3.45 5.82
C ILE A 75 -23.80 3.98 4.86
N ARG A 76 -25.02 4.26 5.36
CA ARG A 76 -26.11 4.77 4.54
C ARG A 76 -25.80 6.16 3.99
N ARG A 77 -25.17 7.03 4.79
CA ARG A 77 -24.73 8.34 4.36
C ARG A 77 -23.67 8.26 3.27
N ALA A 78 -22.70 7.35 3.37
CA ALA A 78 -21.72 7.11 2.31
C ALA A 78 -22.40 6.61 1.02
N ARG A 79 -23.31 5.64 1.13
CA ARG A 79 -24.06 5.10 -0.02
C ARG A 79 -24.95 6.15 -0.71
N SER A 80 -25.46 7.14 0.03
CA SER A 80 -26.22 8.26 -0.57
C SER A 80 -25.35 9.24 -1.35
N LYS A 81 -24.02 9.24 -1.09
CA LYS A 81 -23.07 10.17 -1.72
C LYS A 81 -22.33 9.55 -2.91
N THR A 82 -22.16 8.23 -2.93
CA THR A 82 -21.35 7.55 -3.95
C THR A 82 -21.94 6.20 -4.35
N SER A 83 -21.74 5.83 -5.61
CA SER A 83 -21.93 4.46 -6.11
C SER A 83 -20.64 3.62 -6.08
N GLY A 84 -19.53 4.20 -5.65
CA GLY A 84 -18.24 3.54 -5.56
C GLY A 84 -18.14 2.54 -4.41
N LEU A 85 -16.99 1.92 -4.25
CA LEU A 85 -16.79 0.83 -3.28
C LEU A 85 -16.55 1.36 -1.86
N ILE A 86 -17.36 0.88 -0.91
CA ILE A 86 -17.27 1.24 0.51
C ILE A 86 -16.95 0.00 1.33
N GLY A 87 -15.80 0.02 1.99
CA GLY A 87 -15.38 -0.98 2.98
C GLY A 87 -15.60 -0.51 4.41
N ILE A 88 -15.60 -1.48 5.33
CA ILE A 88 -15.64 -1.23 6.78
C ILE A 88 -14.42 -1.84 7.43
N ASN A 89 -13.69 -1.07 8.23
CA ASN A 89 -12.62 -1.57 9.08
C ASN A 89 -13.16 -1.89 10.47
N ILE A 90 -12.93 -3.12 10.95
CA ILE A 90 -13.36 -3.58 12.28
C ILE A 90 -12.19 -4.23 13.00
N MET A 91 -11.96 -3.84 14.25
CA MET A 91 -10.98 -4.48 15.12
C MET A 91 -11.54 -5.77 15.70
N VAL A 92 -10.85 -6.90 15.51
CA VAL A 92 -11.26 -8.20 16.06
C VAL A 92 -11.27 -8.21 17.58
N ALA A 93 -10.37 -7.42 18.21
CA ALA A 93 -10.27 -7.27 19.68
C ALA A 93 -11.32 -6.33 20.30
N ALA A 94 -12.27 -5.80 19.51
CA ALA A 94 -13.35 -4.98 20.04
C ALA A 94 -14.46 -5.84 20.67
N ASN A 95 -14.96 -5.44 21.83
CA ASN A 95 -16.00 -6.18 22.56
C ASN A 95 -17.39 -6.15 21.87
N ASP A 96 -17.59 -5.27 20.91
CA ASP A 96 -18.77 -5.17 20.06
C ASP A 96 -18.51 -5.66 18.62
N PHE A 97 -17.41 -6.40 18.41
CA PHE A 97 -17.02 -6.91 17.09
C PHE A 97 -18.16 -7.60 16.34
N GLN A 98 -18.91 -8.50 17.01
CA GLN A 98 -19.99 -9.23 16.38
C GLN A 98 -21.15 -8.34 15.95
N GLN A 99 -21.52 -7.37 16.79
CA GLN A 99 -22.60 -6.43 16.50
C GLN A 99 -22.23 -5.48 15.33
N LEU A 100 -20.98 -4.99 15.30
CA LEU A 100 -20.49 -4.16 14.19
C LEU A 100 -20.40 -4.97 12.89
N LEU A 101 -19.99 -6.23 12.98
CA LEU A 101 -19.97 -7.15 11.85
C LEU A 101 -21.37 -7.41 11.31
N ASP A 102 -22.35 -7.62 12.20
CA ASP A 102 -23.74 -7.80 11.83
C ASP A 102 -24.28 -6.58 11.07
N VAL A 103 -24.03 -5.38 11.56
CA VAL A 103 -24.42 -4.14 10.86
C VAL A 103 -23.80 -4.06 9.46
N ALA A 104 -22.51 -4.35 9.33
CA ALA A 104 -21.83 -4.28 8.04
C ALA A 104 -22.38 -5.31 7.03
N ILE A 105 -22.73 -6.51 7.50
CA ILE A 105 -23.38 -7.56 6.68
C ILE A 105 -24.80 -7.15 6.25
N GLU A 106 -25.60 -6.64 7.19
CA GLU A 106 -26.98 -6.19 6.93
C GLU A 106 -27.03 -5.02 5.92
N GLU A 107 -26.11 -4.06 6.05
CA GLU A 107 -26.00 -2.91 5.13
C GLU A 107 -25.26 -3.27 3.82
N LYS A 108 -24.85 -4.55 3.64
CA LYS A 108 -24.22 -5.10 2.42
C LYS A 108 -23.06 -4.25 1.94
N VAL A 109 -22.10 -3.96 2.82
CA VAL A 109 -20.88 -3.25 2.46
C VAL A 109 -20.05 -4.04 1.43
N ASP A 110 -19.14 -3.40 0.69
CA ASP A 110 -18.38 -4.11 -0.34
C ASP A 110 -17.28 -5.00 0.26
N ALA A 111 -16.63 -4.57 1.34
CA ALA A 111 -15.54 -5.30 1.97
C ALA A 111 -15.44 -5.07 3.48
N LEU A 112 -14.97 -6.09 4.19
CA LEU A 112 -14.64 -6.06 5.62
C LEU A 112 -13.14 -6.16 5.80
N PHE A 113 -12.53 -5.10 6.32
CA PHE A 113 -11.11 -5.07 6.70
C PHE A 113 -11.00 -5.42 8.18
N MET A 114 -10.46 -6.58 8.49
CA MET A 114 -10.39 -7.11 9.86
C MET A 114 -8.96 -7.10 10.38
N GLY A 115 -8.68 -6.26 11.37
CA GLY A 115 -7.37 -6.10 11.99
C GLY A 115 -7.40 -6.16 13.50
N ALA A 116 -6.28 -5.82 14.15
CA ALA A 116 -6.13 -5.86 15.61
C ALA A 116 -6.57 -7.21 16.22
N GLY A 117 -6.09 -8.30 15.65
CA GLY A 117 -6.41 -9.68 15.98
C GLY A 117 -6.56 -10.53 14.73
N LEU A 118 -6.66 -11.86 14.92
CA LEU A 118 -6.80 -12.79 13.82
C LEU A 118 -8.29 -13.13 13.64
N PRO A 119 -8.92 -12.87 12.48
CA PRO A 119 -10.32 -13.19 12.22
C PRO A 119 -10.49 -14.69 11.93
N ILE A 120 -10.32 -15.52 12.95
CA ILE A 120 -10.37 -16.97 12.85
C ILE A 120 -11.60 -17.58 13.51
N LYS A 121 -12.01 -17.10 14.69
CA LYS A 121 -13.15 -17.67 15.45
C LYS A 121 -14.38 -16.79 15.32
N ASN A 122 -15.56 -17.44 15.34
CA ASN A 122 -16.86 -16.77 15.36
C ASN A 122 -17.10 -15.82 14.16
N ILE A 123 -16.54 -16.14 13.01
CA ILE A 123 -16.82 -15.40 11.78
C ILE A 123 -18.01 -16.05 11.07
N PRO A 124 -19.11 -15.32 10.84
CA PRO A 124 -20.32 -15.87 10.21
C PRO A 124 -20.15 -15.93 8.68
N VAL A 125 -19.19 -16.77 8.21
CA VAL A 125 -18.77 -16.83 6.80
C VAL A 125 -19.95 -17.04 5.85
N ALA A 126 -20.87 -17.95 6.18
CA ALA A 126 -22.04 -18.20 5.33
C ALA A 126 -22.92 -16.95 5.15
N ARG A 127 -23.13 -16.14 6.21
CA ARG A 127 -23.89 -14.88 6.14
C ARG A 127 -23.15 -13.82 5.33
N ILE A 128 -21.84 -13.71 5.51
CA ILE A 128 -20.97 -12.79 4.77
C ILE A 128 -21.05 -13.11 3.27
N ARG A 129 -20.93 -14.38 2.92
CA ARG A 129 -21.03 -14.83 1.50
C ARG A 129 -22.42 -14.63 0.92
N ALA A 130 -23.46 -14.92 1.67
CA ALA A 130 -24.85 -14.68 1.24
C ALA A 130 -25.13 -13.19 1.00
N ALA A 131 -24.49 -12.29 1.75
CA ALA A 131 -24.57 -10.84 1.55
C ALA A 131 -23.63 -10.32 0.44
N ASN A 132 -22.81 -11.17 -0.18
CA ASN A 132 -21.81 -10.82 -1.19
C ASN A 132 -20.79 -9.78 -0.70
N VAL A 133 -20.35 -9.90 0.56
CA VAL A 133 -19.36 -9.04 1.22
C VAL A 133 -17.98 -9.72 1.16
N LEU A 134 -16.96 -8.96 0.79
CA LEU A 134 -15.58 -9.44 0.74
C LEU A 134 -14.95 -9.41 2.14
N VAL A 135 -14.01 -10.33 2.41
CA VAL A 135 -13.25 -10.38 3.66
C VAL A 135 -11.77 -10.18 3.37
N VAL A 136 -11.18 -9.20 4.05
CA VAL A 136 -9.79 -8.78 3.89
C VAL A 136 -9.13 -8.68 5.27
N PRO A 137 -8.46 -9.72 5.76
CA PRO A 137 -7.69 -9.64 6.99
C PRO A 137 -6.48 -8.72 6.82
N ILE A 138 -6.09 -8.05 7.92
CA ILE A 138 -4.88 -7.24 8.03
C ILE A 138 -3.86 -8.02 8.86
N VAL A 139 -2.68 -8.23 8.29
CA VAL A 139 -1.59 -9.02 8.89
C VAL A 139 -0.27 -8.28 8.83
N SER A 140 0.67 -8.63 9.72
CA SER A 140 2.03 -8.10 9.73
C SER A 140 3.10 -9.17 9.45
N SER A 141 2.72 -10.35 8.94
CA SER A 141 3.66 -11.41 8.57
C SER A 141 3.02 -12.48 7.69
N GLY A 142 3.85 -13.20 6.90
CA GLY A 142 3.43 -14.37 6.14
C GLY A 142 2.87 -15.49 7.03
N ARG A 143 3.45 -15.68 8.22
CA ARG A 143 2.96 -16.65 9.21
C ARG A 143 1.54 -16.34 9.68
N ALA A 144 1.22 -15.08 9.95
CA ALA A 144 -0.13 -14.67 10.35
C ALA A 144 -1.14 -14.89 9.21
N ALA A 145 -0.78 -14.54 7.97
CA ALA A 145 -1.59 -14.81 6.80
C ALA A 145 -1.87 -16.32 6.64
N GLU A 146 -0.82 -17.13 6.66
CA GLU A 146 -0.94 -18.59 6.54
C GLU A 146 -1.83 -19.19 7.62
N LEU A 147 -1.72 -18.72 8.88
CA LEU A 147 -2.54 -19.20 9.99
C LEU A 147 -4.04 -18.91 9.78
N ILE A 148 -4.38 -17.69 9.33
CA ILE A 148 -5.76 -17.31 9.03
C ILE A 148 -6.32 -18.20 7.92
N PHE A 149 -5.60 -18.31 6.81
CA PHE A 149 -6.04 -19.06 5.64
C PHE A 149 -6.16 -20.56 5.91
N LYS A 150 -5.21 -21.18 6.65
CA LYS A 150 -5.32 -22.57 7.11
C LYS A 150 -6.54 -22.80 8.01
N TYR A 151 -6.82 -21.86 8.91
CA TYR A 151 -7.99 -21.99 9.78
C TYR A 151 -9.30 -21.89 8.99
N TRP A 152 -9.38 -20.94 8.05
CA TRP A 152 -10.56 -20.76 7.21
C TRP A 152 -10.79 -21.97 6.30
N GLU A 153 -9.76 -22.45 5.63
CA GLU A 153 -9.79 -23.68 4.83
C GLU A 153 -10.37 -24.85 5.64
N LYS A 154 -9.81 -25.09 6.83
CA LYS A 154 -10.22 -26.22 7.67
C LYS A 154 -11.62 -26.09 8.27
N THR A 155 -11.98 -24.87 8.70
CA THR A 155 -13.19 -24.66 9.51
C THR A 155 -14.39 -24.28 8.67
N TYR A 156 -14.17 -23.50 7.63
CA TYR A 156 -15.26 -22.94 6.81
C TYR A 156 -15.29 -23.49 5.39
N ASN A 157 -14.29 -24.27 4.99
CA ASN A 157 -14.09 -24.72 3.60
C ASN A 157 -14.11 -23.52 2.62
N ASP A 158 -13.53 -22.41 3.03
CA ASP A 158 -13.47 -21.13 2.33
C ASP A 158 -12.16 -20.40 2.67
N ILE A 159 -11.84 -19.32 1.95
CA ILE A 159 -10.68 -18.46 2.21
C ILE A 159 -11.08 -16.99 2.13
N PRO A 160 -10.36 -16.08 2.82
CA PRO A 160 -10.50 -14.63 2.61
C PRO A 160 -10.29 -14.22 1.15
N ASP A 161 -10.83 -13.05 0.77
CA ASP A 161 -10.84 -12.58 -0.63
C ASP A 161 -9.57 -11.83 -1.03
N ALA A 162 -8.87 -11.24 -0.07
CA ALA A 162 -7.60 -10.54 -0.20
C ALA A 162 -6.91 -10.48 1.16
N VAL A 163 -5.72 -9.89 1.24
CA VAL A 163 -5.02 -9.63 2.49
C VAL A 163 -4.32 -8.27 2.43
N VAL A 164 -4.40 -7.49 3.51
CA VAL A 164 -3.55 -6.31 3.72
C VAL A 164 -2.33 -6.73 4.52
N VAL A 165 -1.13 -6.39 4.03
CA VAL A 165 0.15 -6.55 4.73
C VAL A 165 0.56 -5.21 5.29
N GLU A 166 0.52 -5.08 6.61
CA GLU A 166 0.87 -3.86 7.30
C GLU A 166 2.30 -3.93 7.83
N GLY A 167 3.17 -3.05 7.30
CA GLY A 167 4.57 -2.95 7.67
C GLY A 167 4.82 -2.07 8.91
N PRO A 168 6.07 -2.06 9.42
CA PRO A 168 6.45 -1.37 10.65
C PRO A 168 6.36 0.16 10.56
N LEU A 169 6.24 0.75 9.38
CA LEU A 169 6.08 2.19 9.17
C LEU A 169 4.61 2.66 9.21
N ALA A 170 3.68 1.77 9.53
CA ALA A 170 2.27 2.10 9.72
C ALA A 170 2.04 3.05 10.90
N GLY A 171 0.86 3.64 10.95
CA GLY A 171 0.36 4.46 12.05
C GLY A 171 -0.56 3.67 12.98
N GLY A 172 -0.84 4.22 14.16
CA GLY A 172 -1.66 3.56 15.15
C GLY A 172 -0.93 2.41 15.86
N HIS A 173 -1.69 1.43 16.30
CA HIS A 173 -1.12 0.24 16.96
C HIS A 173 -0.39 -0.63 15.94
N LEU A 174 0.82 -1.05 16.30
CA LEU A 174 1.70 -1.80 15.42
C LEU A 174 1.68 -3.30 15.78
N GLY A 175 1.57 -4.14 14.76
CA GLY A 175 1.59 -5.60 14.89
C GLY A 175 2.99 -6.20 15.12
N PHE A 176 3.94 -5.41 15.62
CA PHE A 176 5.34 -5.75 15.85
C PHE A 176 5.72 -5.48 17.30
N LYS A 177 6.76 -6.13 17.78
CA LYS A 177 7.42 -5.73 19.02
C LYS A 177 8.18 -4.43 18.80
N ALA A 178 8.22 -3.54 19.80
CA ALA A 178 8.84 -2.22 19.66
C ALA A 178 10.33 -2.30 19.25
N GLU A 179 11.07 -3.26 19.81
CA GLU A 179 12.49 -3.50 19.50
C GLU A 179 12.75 -4.02 18.07
N LYS A 180 11.71 -4.51 17.39
CA LYS A 180 11.80 -5.07 16.03
C LYS A 180 11.34 -4.12 14.92
N LEU A 181 10.91 -2.92 15.26
CA LEU A 181 10.35 -1.99 14.28
C LEU A 181 11.39 -1.49 13.25
N GLN A 182 12.68 -1.61 13.58
CA GLN A 182 13.79 -1.19 12.70
C GLN A 182 14.52 -2.38 12.06
N ASP A 183 14.11 -3.61 12.34
CA ASP A 183 14.74 -4.79 11.77
C ASP A 183 14.48 -4.83 10.25
N ALA A 184 15.52 -5.04 9.46
CA ALA A 184 15.43 -5.05 8.00
C ALA A 184 14.52 -6.17 7.47
N ASP A 185 14.42 -7.30 8.18
CA ASP A 185 13.54 -8.42 7.83
C ASP A 185 12.05 -8.13 8.05
N GLN A 186 11.73 -7.05 8.79
CA GLN A 186 10.37 -6.55 8.99
C GLN A 186 9.97 -5.47 7.98
N ALA A 187 10.87 -5.04 7.09
CA ALA A 187 10.56 -4.06 6.07
C ALA A 187 9.41 -4.54 5.18
N LEU A 188 8.52 -3.63 4.80
CA LEU A 188 7.34 -3.97 3.99
C LEU A 188 7.73 -4.60 2.64
N GLU A 189 8.89 -4.21 2.09
CA GLU A 189 9.50 -4.77 0.89
C GLU A 189 9.85 -6.26 1.02
N VAL A 190 10.12 -6.72 2.24
CA VAL A 190 10.38 -8.12 2.57
C VAL A 190 9.08 -8.86 2.88
N LEU A 191 8.18 -8.22 3.63
CA LEU A 191 6.93 -8.84 4.07
C LEU A 191 5.96 -9.12 2.91
N VAL A 192 5.86 -8.21 1.91
CA VAL A 192 4.93 -8.38 0.79
C VAL A 192 5.24 -9.65 -0.02
N PRO A 193 6.47 -9.88 -0.51
CA PRO A 193 6.80 -11.14 -1.19
C PRO A 193 6.61 -12.39 -0.30
N GLN A 194 6.93 -12.30 0.99
CA GLN A 194 6.72 -13.41 1.93
C GLN A 194 5.25 -13.79 2.06
N VAL A 195 4.35 -12.80 2.14
CA VAL A 195 2.91 -13.06 2.21
C VAL A 195 2.39 -13.62 0.89
N ILE A 196 2.84 -13.10 -0.26
CA ILE A 196 2.47 -13.63 -1.57
C ILE A 196 2.83 -15.13 -1.65
N ALA A 197 4.06 -15.49 -1.29
CA ALA A 197 4.51 -16.88 -1.30
C ALA A 197 3.71 -17.77 -0.32
N ALA A 198 3.39 -17.27 0.88
CA ALA A 198 2.60 -18.01 1.87
C ALA A 198 1.16 -18.32 1.40
N LEU A 199 0.63 -17.52 0.48
CA LEU A 199 -0.75 -17.66 -0.01
C LEU A 199 -0.86 -18.46 -1.32
N GLU A 200 0.23 -18.77 -1.99
CA GLU A 200 0.24 -19.42 -3.30
C GLU A 200 -0.51 -20.77 -3.31
N ARG A 201 -0.27 -21.63 -2.31
CA ARG A 201 -0.94 -22.91 -2.21
C ARG A 201 -2.47 -22.78 -2.10
N PHE A 202 -2.98 -21.75 -1.41
CA PHE A 202 -4.42 -21.51 -1.26
C PHE A 202 -5.05 -21.03 -2.55
N GLN A 203 -4.32 -20.20 -3.33
CA GLN A 203 -4.78 -19.78 -4.66
C GLN A 203 -4.96 -21.00 -5.59
N VAL A 204 -4.01 -21.95 -5.54
CA VAL A 204 -4.08 -23.19 -6.32
C VAL A 204 -5.25 -24.07 -5.82
N THR A 205 -5.34 -24.31 -4.53
CA THR A 205 -6.37 -25.21 -3.94
C THR A 205 -7.79 -24.70 -4.19
N PHE A 206 -8.03 -23.39 -4.06
CA PHE A 206 -9.37 -22.80 -4.20
C PHE A 206 -9.63 -22.20 -5.60
N HIS A 207 -8.69 -22.32 -6.52
CA HIS A 207 -8.77 -21.71 -7.87
C HIS A 207 -9.17 -20.22 -7.82
N LYS A 208 -8.66 -19.49 -6.83
CA LYS A 208 -9.03 -18.11 -6.50
C LYS A 208 -7.79 -17.23 -6.39
N LYS A 209 -7.76 -16.09 -7.08
CA LYS A 209 -6.73 -15.09 -6.86
C LYS A 209 -6.92 -14.43 -5.51
N ILE A 210 -5.84 -14.26 -4.77
CA ILE A 210 -5.80 -13.60 -3.47
C ILE A 210 -4.90 -12.36 -3.59
N PRO A 211 -5.45 -11.17 -3.89
CA PRO A 211 -4.67 -9.95 -3.94
C PRO A 211 -4.01 -9.66 -2.59
N VAL A 212 -2.72 -9.28 -2.66
CA VAL A 212 -1.96 -8.77 -1.53
C VAL A 212 -1.87 -7.26 -1.66
N ILE A 213 -2.27 -6.54 -0.60
CA ILE A 213 -2.36 -5.09 -0.53
C ILE A 213 -1.30 -4.62 0.45
N ALA A 214 -0.35 -3.80 -0.01
CA ALA A 214 0.72 -3.28 0.83
C ALA A 214 0.24 -2.07 1.65
N ALA A 215 0.61 -2.00 2.94
CA ALA A 215 0.24 -0.92 3.85
C ALA A 215 1.38 -0.54 4.80
N GLY A 216 1.45 0.73 5.19
CA GLY A 216 2.44 1.24 6.14
C GLY A 216 3.68 1.83 5.46
N GLY A 217 3.84 3.15 5.60
CA GLY A 217 4.95 3.91 5.02
C GLY A 217 4.75 4.36 3.57
N ILE A 218 3.69 3.95 2.92
CA ILE A 218 3.37 4.35 1.54
C ILE A 218 2.83 5.78 1.55
N PHE A 219 3.48 6.68 0.81
CA PHE A 219 3.18 8.10 0.83
C PHE A 219 3.04 8.72 -0.57
N THR A 220 3.82 8.28 -1.54
CA THR A 220 3.90 8.84 -2.90
C THR A 220 3.39 7.86 -3.95
N GLY A 221 3.15 8.37 -5.17
CA GLY A 221 2.91 7.53 -6.35
C GLY A 221 4.11 6.65 -6.71
N GLU A 222 5.35 7.09 -6.42
CA GLU A 222 6.56 6.27 -6.56
C GLU A 222 6.55 5.07 -5.59
N ASP A 223 6.10 5.26 -4.34
CA ASP A 223 5.93 4.16 -3.39
C ASP A 223 4.88 3.16 -3.91
N ILE A 224 3.76 3.64 -4.45
CA ILE A 224 2.73 2.78 -5.06
C ILE A 224 3.35 1.93 -6.17
N LEU A 225 4.10 2.54 -7.09
CA LEU A 225 4.78 1.82 -8.17
C LEU A 225 5.71 0.74 -7.63
N ARG A 226 6.54 1.08 -6.63
CA ARG A 226 7.49 0.16 -6.00
C ARG A 226 6.81 -1.10 -5.46
N PHE A 227 5.71 -0.95 -4.71
CA PHE A 227 5.01 -2.11 -4.15
C PHE A 227 4.24 -2.92 -5.19
N LEU A 228 3.70 -2.28 -6.24
CA LEU A 228 3.11 -3.00 -7.38
C LEU A 228 4.18 -3.82 -8.13
N GLN A 229 5.40 -3.31 -8.28
CA GLN A 229 6.54 -4.04 -8.87
C GLN A 229 7.00 -5.23 -8.01
N LEU A 230 6.86 -5.15 -6.69
CA LEU A 230 7.13 -6.25 -5.75
C LEU A 230 6.02 -7.32 -5.73
N GLY A 231 4.95 -7.14 -6.52
CA GLY A 231 3.87 -8.11 -6.68
C GLY A 231 2.59 -7.80 -5.88
N ALA A 232 2.56 -6.71 -5.09
CA ALA A 232 1.30 -6.25 -4.53
C ALA A 232 0.32 -5.87 -5.65
N GLN A 233 -0.97 -6.09 -5.43
CA GLN A 233 -2.00 -5.72 -6.40
C GLN A 233 -2.64 -4.36 -6.08
N GLY A 234 -2.37 -3.81 -4.91
CA GLY A 234 -2.81 -2.49 -4.48
C GLY A 234 -2.10 -2.04 -3.21
N VAL A 235 -2.44 -0.85 -2.77
CA VAL A 235 -1.89 -0.24 -1.55
C VAL A 235 -3.01 0.25 -0.64
N GLN A 236 -2.74 0.24 0.68
CA GLN A 236 -3.58 0.90 1.66
C GLN A 236 -2.81 2.05 2.29
N MET A 237 -3.41 3.25 2.29
CA MET A 237 -2.81 4.50 2.77
C MET A 237 -3.76 5.19 3.74
N ALA A 238 -3.23 5.81 4.80
CA ALA A 238 -4.02 6.58 5.76
C ALA A 238 -3.51 8.01 5.94
N THR A 239 -2.23 8.20 6.21
CA THR A 239 -1.60 9.47 6.58
C THR A 239 -1.95 10.62 5.61
N ARG A 240 -1.85 10.40 4.29
CA ARG A 240 -2.20 11.41 3.28
C ARG A 240 -3.69 11.77 3.30
N PHE A 241 -4.55 10.82 3.65
CA PHE A 241 -6.00 11.01 3.71
C PHE A 241 -6.46 11.77 4.97
N VAL A 242 -5.66 11.77 6.06
CA VAL A 242 -5.93 12.64 7.23
C VAL A 242 -5.88 14.11 6.82
N ALA A 243 -4.88 14.50 6.04
CA ALA A 243 -4.70 15.87 5.57
C ALA A 243 -5.55 16.17 4.31
N THR A 244 -6.81 15.77 4.35
CA THR A 244 -7.79 16.13 3.30
C THR A 244 -8.95 16.93 3.86
N GLU A 245 -9.59 17.74 3.03
CA GLU A 245 -10.76 18.50 3.41
C GLU A 245 -11.89 17.58 3.87
N GLU A 246 -12.04 16.43 3.19
CA GLU A 246 -13.10 15.44 3.40
C GLU A 246 -12.87 14.54 4.62
N CYS A 247 -11.67 14.52 5.21
CA CYS A 247 -11.42 13.83 6.48
C CYS A 247 -12.33 14.42 7.56
N ASP A 248 -13.01 13.54 8.30
CA ASP A 248 -14.08 13.92 9.24
C ASP A 248 -13.55 14.44 10.60
N ALA A 249 -12.23 14.51 10.80
CA ALA A 249 -11.62 15.07 12.00
C ALA A 249 -11.59 16.61 11.97
N ASP A 250 -11.54 17.24 13.15
CA ASP A 250 -11.39 18.69 13.32
C ASP A 250 -10.14 19.22 12.61
N ILE A 251 -10.18 20.46 12.16
CA ILE A 251 -9.06 21.09 11.46
C ILE A 251 -7.77 21.07 12.28
N ARG A 252 -7.85 21.27 13.60
CA ARG A 252 -6.69 21.25 14.49
C ARG A 252 -6.00 19.89 14.55
N PHE A 253 -6.77 18.79 14.41
CA PHE A 253 -6.22 17.45 14.27
C PHE A 253 -5.38 17.32 12.98
N LYS A 254 -5.90 17.83 11.86
CA LYS A 254 -5.20 17.84 10.57
C LYS A 254 -3.96 18.73 10.61
N GLU A 255 -4.04 19.88 11.25
CA GLU A 255 -2.91 20.80 11.43
C GLU A 255 -1.76 20.20 12.27
N ALA A 256 -2.03 19.24 13.17
CA ALA A 256 -0.99 18.53 13.89
C ALA A 256 -0.05 17.78 12.94
N TYR A 257 -0.57 17.26 11.83
CA TYR A 257 0.24 16.62 10.79
C TYR A 257 1.08 17.63 9.99
N LEU A 258 0.55 18.84 9.75
CA LEU A 258 1.29 19.90 9.04
C LEU A 258 2.45 20.47 9.88
N LYS A 259 2.32 20.42 11.19
CA LYS A 259 3.26 21.03 12.13
C LYS A 259 4.32 20.04 12.63
N CYS A 260 4.09 18.73 12.50
CA CYS A 260 5.01 17.74 13.04
C CYS A 260 6.30 17.64 12.23
N THR A 261 7.39 17.43 12.93
CA THR A 261 8.72 17.16 12.39
C THR A 261 9.04 15.66 12.47
N PRO A 262 10.12 15.15 11.85
CA PRO A 262 10.54 13.77 12.02
C PRO A 262 10.75 13.37 13.49
N GLU A 263 11.24 14.29 14.32
CA GLU A 263 11.52 14.11 15.75
C GLU A 263 10.26 13.98 16.60
N ASP A 264 9.12 14.49 16.11
CA ASP A 264 7.83 14.38 16.75
C ASP A 264 7.15 13.02 16.52
N ILE A 265 7.67 12.20 15.59
CA ILE A 265 7.12 10.87 15.32
C ILE A 265 7.69 9.88 16.33
N VAL A 266 6.88 9.51 17.32
CA VAL A 266 7.31 8.67 18.44
C VAL A 266 6.58 7.33 18.49
N ILE A 267 7.23 6.34 19.10
CA ILE A 267 6.62 5.06 19.46
C ILE A 267 6.21 5.13 20.94
N ILE A 268 4.93 4.99 21.19
CA ILE A 268 4.35 4.98 22.55
C ILE A 268 4.01 3.55 22.98
N LYS A 269 3.99 3.31 24.28
CA LYS A 269 3.38 2.11 24.87
C LYS A 269 1.89 2.42 25.10
N SER A 270 1.04 1.84 24.28
CA SER A 270 -0.41 2.04 24.42
C SER A 270 -0.96 1.34 25.66
N PRO A 271 -2.03 1.88 26.30
CA PRO A 271 -2.74 1.22 27.40
C PRO A 271 -3.25 -0.20 27.11
N VAL A 272 -3.34 -0.59 25.85
CA VAL A 272 -3.71 -1.96 25.42
C VAL A 272 -2.51 -2.89 25.22
N GLY A 273 -1.31 -2.46 25.62
CA GLY A 273 -0.11 -3.30 25.62
C GLY A 273 0.64 -3.41 24.29
N LEU A 274 0.16 -2.75 23.24
CA LEU A 274 0.82 -2.71 21.93
C LEU A 274 1.64 -1.42 21.76
N PRO A 275 2.77 -1.45 21.02
CA PRO A 275 3.40 -0.21 20.58
C PRO A 275 2.48 0.53 19.60
N GLY A 276 2.49 1.85 19.66
CA GLY A 276 1.73 2.70 18.74
C GLY A 276 2.59 3.84 18.22
N ARG A 277 2.40 4.23 16.96
CA ARG A 277 3.10 5.40 16.40
C ARG A 277 2.20 6.61 16.43
N ALA A 278 2.67 7.70 17.02
CA ALA A 278 1.91 8.92 17.25
C ALA A 278 2.77 10.17 17.03
N ILE A 279 2.08 11.30 16.86
CA ILE A 279 2.70 12.64 16.92
C ILE A 279 2.86 13.02 18.39
N ARG A 280 4.10 13.30 18.81
CA ARG A 280 4.44 13.76 20.15
C ARG A 280 3.72 15.07 20.46
N ASN A 281 3.18 15.16 21.67
CA ASN A 281 2.57 16.37 22.21
C ASN A 281 2.62 16.36 23.73
N HIS A 282 2.16 17.45 24.35
CA HIS A 282 2.16 17.61 25.81
C HIS A 282 1.38 16.50 26.54
N PHE A 283 0.28 16.00 25.97
CA PHE A 283 -0.47 14.90 26.56
C PHE A 283 0.38 13.61 26.67
N LEU A 284 1.09 13.26 25.63
CA LEU A 284 1.97 12.07 25.61
C LEU A 284 3.19 12.25 26.51
N ASP A 285 3.76 13.46 26.60
CA ASP A 285 4.87 13.76 27.51
C ASP A 285 4.43 13.61 28.98
N ASN A 286 3.24 14.09 29.33
CA ASN A 286 2.64 13.91 30.65
C ASN A 286 2.38 12.42 30.97
N ALA A 287 1.80 11.68 30.03
CA ALA A 287 1.58 10.25 30.20
C ALA A 287 2.90 9.48 30.41
N ALA A 288 3.95 9.82 29.64
CA ALA A 288 5.28 9.23 29.81
C ALA A 288 5.92 9.59 31.15
N ALA A 289 5.61 10.76 31.71
CA ALA A 289 6.02 11.19 33.05
C ALA A 289 5.18 10.56 34.17
N GLY A 290 4.22 9.69 33.88
CA GLY A 290 3.36 9.02 34.85
C GLY A 290 2.17 9.84 35.31
N VAL A 291 1.86 10.94 34.66
CA VAL A 291 0.64 11.73 34.94
C VAL A 291 -0.57 10.94 34.42
N ARG A 292 -1.39 10.50 35.35
CA ARG A 292 -2.55 9.68 35.07
C ARG A 292 -3.77 10.55 34.78
N ASN A 293 -4.30 10.40 33.55
CA ASN A 293 -5.55 11.01 33.12
C ASN A 293 -6.69 10.01 33.25
N VAL A 294 -7.33 9.94 34.42
CA VAL A 294 -8.41 9.00 34.68
C VAL A 294 -9.70 9.51 34.03
N ASN A 295 -10.01 8.99 32.84
CA ASN A 295 -11.28 9.23 32.20
C ASN A 295 -12.32 8.18 32.66
N ARG A 296 -13.58 8.59 32.69
CA ARG A 296 -14.70 7.66 32.92
C ARG A 296 -14.77 6.69 31.73
N CYS A 297 -14.59 5.38 32.02
CA CYS A 297 -14.83 4.36 31.01
C CYS A 297 -16.36 4.19 30.84
N ALA A 298 -16.88 4.45 29.67
CA ALA A 298 -18.30 4.28 29.37
C ALA A 298 -18.68 2.78 29.42
N TRP A 299 -17.84 1.96 28.79
CA TRP A 299 -17.96 0.52 28.76
C TRP A 299 -16.63 -0.09 28.34
N ARG A 300 -16.36 -1.33 28.69
CA ARG A 300 -15.09 -1.99 28.29
C ARG A 300 -15.09 -2.26 26.78
N CYS A 301 -14.68 -1.26 25.99
CA CYS A 301 -14.74 -1.30 24.52
C CYS A 301 -13.69 -2.22 23.89
N LEU A 302 -12.57 -2.49 24.56
CA LEU A 302 -11.49 -3.36 24.09
C LEU A 302 -11.21 -4.48 25.10
N ASP A 303 -11.01 -5.67 24.60
CA ASP A 303 -10.84 -6.89 25.40
C ASP A 303 -9.63 -6.84 26.32
N GLN A 304 -8.50 -6.32 25.82
CA GLN A 304 -7.23 -6.25 26.54
C GLN A 304 -7.05 -4.97 27.38
N CYS A 305 -8.05 -4.09 27.44
CA CYS A 305 -7.96 -2.86 28.20
C CYS A 305 -8.11 -3.12 29.71
N ASP A 306 -7.08 -2.78 30.48
CA ASP A 306 -7.12 -2.69 31.94
C ASP A 306 -7.19 -1.24 32.41
N ILE A 307 -8.40 -0.69 32.45
CA ILE A 307 -8.64 0.70 32.84
C ILE A 307 -8.17 1.03 34.26
N LYS A 308 -8.06 0.02 35.13
CA LYS A 308 -7.60 0.25 36.52
C LYS A 308 -6.12 0.62 36.62
N HIS A 309 -5.32 0.08 35.69
CA HIS A 309 -3.87 0.31 35.64
C HIS A 309 -3.44 1.16 34.44
N ALA A 310 -4.36 1.53 33.55
CA ALA A 310 -4.06 2.38 32.41
C ALA A 310 -3.82 3.84 32.84
N ASP A 311 -2.86 4.48 32.21
CA ASP A 311 -2.56 5.91 32.46
C ASP A 311 -3.66 6.82 31.90
N TYR A 312 -4.35 6.37 30.84
CA TYR A 312 -5.47 7.06 30.19
C TYR A 312 -6.37 6.10 29.43
N CYS A 313 -7.60 6.54 29.13
CA CYS A 313 -8.48 5.83 28.19
C CYS A 313 -8.06 6.13 26.76
N ILE A 314 -7.58 5.11 26.01
CA ILE A 314 -7.09 5.28 24.64
C ILE A 314 -8.19 5.82 23.70
N SER A 315 -9.41 5.32 23.81
CA SER A 315 -10.52 5.76 22.94
C SER A 315 -10.89 7.21 23.21
N ALA A 316 -10.97 7.64 24.50
CA ALA A 316 -11.24 9.02 24.85
C ALA A 316 -10.10 9.97 24.42
N ALA A 317 -8.83 9.57 24.58
CA ALA A 317 -7.70 10.38 24.14
C ALA A 317 -7.69 10.59 22.62
N LEU A 318 -8.01 9.53 21.85
CA LEU A 318 -8.10 9.63 20.39
C LEU A 318 -9.30 10.47 19.95
N ASP A 319 -10.45 10.35 20.61
CA ASP A 319 -11.65 11.15 20.31
C ASP A 319 -11.45 12.63 20.67
N ASN A 320 -10.83 12.94 21.81
CA ASN A 320 -10.44 14.30 22.15
C ASN A 320 -9.55 14.92 21.06
N ALA A 321 -8.54 14.18 20.62
CA ALA A 321 -7.67 14.64 19.55
C ALA A 321 -8.45 14.87 18.24
N ARG A 322 -9.34 13.93 17.85
CA ARG A 322 -10.23 14.09 16.68
C ARG A 322 -11.05 15.37 16.75
N GLN A 323 -11.52 15.76 17.94
CA GLN A 323 -12.23 17.01 18.19
C GLN A 323 -11.30 18.24 18.27
N GLY A 324 -9.99 18.08 18.05
CA GLY A 324 -9.00 19.13 18.11
C GLY A 324 -8.54 19.49 19.55
N LEU A 325 -8.89 18.69 20.54
CA LEU A 325 -8.49 18.85 21.95
C LEU A 325 -7.16 18.12 22.20
N LEU A 326 -6.10 18.57 21.56
CA LEU A 326 -4.79 17.89 21.57
C LEU A 326 -4.07 17.93 22.91
N ASP A 327 -4.45 18.81 23.83
CA ASP A 327 -3.96 18.80 25.21
C ASP A 327 -4.60 17.69 26.07
N GLN A 328 -5.71 17.09 25.59
CA GLN A 328 -6.45 16.02 26.24
C GLN A 328 -6.36 14.68 25.49
N GLY A 329 -5.57 14.63 24.44
CA GLY A 329 -5.40 13.46 23.61
C GLY A 329 -4.26 13.62 22.62
N PHE A 330 -4.10 12.66 21.72
CA PHE A 330 -3.02 12.64 20.74
C PHE A 330 -3.45 12.02 19.43
N ALA A 331 -2.74 12.36 18.35
CA ALA A 331 -2.96 11.81 17.03
C ALA A 331 -2.03 10.62 16.78
N PHE A 332 -2.58 9.46 16.42
CA PHE A 332 -1.82 8.40 15.78
C PHE A 332 -1.41 8.83 14.36
N CYS A 333 -0.24 8.43 13.90
CA CYS A 333 0.25 8.78 12.57
C CYS A 333 1.17 7.70 11.99
N GLY A 334 1.31 7.64 10.67
CA GLY A 334 2.36 6.84 10.01
C GLY A 334 3.74 7.51 10.12
N ALA A 335 4.79 6.74 9.86
CA ALA A 335 6.17 7.23 9.93
C ALA A 335 6.46 8.43 9.01
N ASN A 336 5.69 8.60 7.94
CA ASN A 336 5.83 9.68 6.96
C ASN A 336 4.91 10.88 7.22
N ALA A 337 4.32 11.03 8.43
CA ALA A 337 3.38 12.12 8.72
C ALA A 337 4.01 13.51 8.56
N TYR A 338 5.26 13.66 8.96
CA TYR A 338 6.04 14.91 8.83
C TYR A 338 6.21 15.42 7.38
N ARG A 339 5.90 14.59 6.38
CA ARG A 339 5.95 14.95 4.96
C ARG A 339 4.68 15.62 4.45
N VAL A 340 3.66 15.75 5.31
CA VAL A 340 2.40 16.40 4.96
C VAL A 340 2.60 17.91 5.01
N GLU A 341 2.48 18.58 3.87
CA GLU A 341 2.77 20.01 3.72
C GLU A 341 1.50 20.87 3.67
N GLN A 342 0.37 20.28 3.26
CA GLN A 342 -0.89 21.01 3.08
C GLN A 342 -2.11 20.11 3.21
N ILE A 343 -3.25 20.72 3.56
CA ILE A 343 -4.55 20.08 3.47
C ILE A 343 -5.07 20.27 2.05
N VAL A 344 -5.46 19.20 1.40
CA VAL A 344 -5.93 19.19 0.01
C VAL A 344 -7.27 18.47 -0.10
N THR A 345 -7.97 18.60 -1.22
CA THR A 345 -9.12 17.75 -1.49
C THR A 345 -8.70 16.33 -1.87
N VAL A 346 -9.56 15.34 -1.62
CA VAL A 346 -9.30 13.94 -2.07
C VAL A 346 -9.05 13.85 -3.58
N PRO A 347 -9.81 14.55 -4.46
CA PRO A 347 -9.49 14.60 -5.89
C PRO A 347 -8.08 15.13 -6.19
N ALA A 348 -7.63 16.19 -5.52
CA ALA A 348 -6.28 16.74 -5.68
C ALA A 348 -5.21 15.73 -5.24
N LEU A 349 -5.44 15.04 -4.12
CA LEU A 349 -4.55 13.98 -3.65
C LEU A 349 -4.43 12.84 -4.67
N PHE A 350 -5.54 12.35 -5.23
CA PHE A 350 -5.51 11.30 -6.25
C PHE A 350 -4.79 11.74 -7.52
N ASN A 351 -4.96 12.99 -7.94
CA ASN A 351 -4.22 13.53 -9.09
C ASN A 351 -2.71 13.61 -8.82
N SER A 352 -2.30 14.07 -7.62
CA SER A 352 -0.89 14.07 -7.21
C SER A 352 -0.29 12.66 -7.26
N LEU A 353 -0.96 11.68 -6.65
CA LEU A 353 -0.50 10.28 -6.63
C LEU A 353 -0.38 9.69 -8.05
N LYS A 354 -1.30 10.00 -8.96
CA LYS A 354 -1.22 9.57 -10.37
C LYS A 354 -0.01 10.18 -11.07
N HIS A 355 0.21 11.49 -10.93
CA HIS A 355 1.34 12.17 -11.55
C HIS A 355 2.67 11.68 -10.99
N GLU A 356 2.76 11.48 -9.67
CA GLU A 356 3.96 10.94 -9.02
C GLU A 356 4.27 9.51 -9.51
N TYR A 357 3.24 8.67 -9.66
CA TYR A 357 3.36 7.32 -10.21
C TYR A 357 3.86 7.32 -11.65
N GLU A 358 3.29 8.16 -12.50
CA GLU A 358 3.68 8.30 -13.91
C GLU A 358 5.12 8.83 -14.04
N ALA A 359 5.49 9.81 -13.23
CA ALA A 359 6.85 10.37 -13.20
C ALA A 359 7.89 9.32 -12.78
N ALA A 360 7.57 8.51 -11.77
CA ALA A 360 8.44 7.41 -11.31
C ALA A 360 8.61 6.32 -12.39
N LEU A 361 7.55 6.01 -13.14
CA LEU A 361 7.61 5.10 -14.28
C LEU A 361 8.56 5.60 -15.36
N VAL A 362 8.41 6.87 -15.75
CA VAL A 362 9.28 7.48 -16.78
C VAL A 362 10.74 7.47 -16.33
N LYS A 363 11.00 7.83 -15.07
CA LYS A 363 12.36 7.79 -14.48
C LYS A 363 12.95 6.38 -14.54
N GLY A 364 12.18 5.36 -14.15
CA GLY A 364 12.61 3.95 -14.21
C GLY A 364 12.94 3.49 -15.64
N LEU A 365 12.15 3.90 -16.64
CA LEU A 365 12.42 3.58 -18.04
C LEU A 365 13.70 4.23 -18.55
N VAL A 366 13.98 5.49 -18.15
CA VAL A 366 15.22 6.18 -18.51
C VAL A 366 16.42 5.43 -17.90
N THR A 367 16.34 5.05 -16.63
CA THR A 367 17.42 4.30 -15.97
C THR A 367 17.70 2.97 -16.66
N LEU A 368 16.65 2.18 -16.97
CA LEU A 368 16.79 0.91 -17.69
C LEU A 368 17.43 1.08 -19.06
N LYS A 369 17.07 2.15 -19.80
CA LYS A 369 17.70 2.49 -21.08
C LYS A 369 19.20 2.73 -20.90
N ASP A 370 19.58 3.54 -19.93
CA ASP A 370 20.97 3.90 -19.72
C ASP A 370 21.82 2.70 -19.28
N GLU A 371 21.30 1.83 -18.43
CA GLU A 371 21.93 0.56 -18.06
C GLU A 371 22.12 -0.38 -19.25
N TYR A 372 21.09 -0.48 -20.09
CA TYR A 372 21.15 -1.31 -21.30
C TYR A 372 22.19 -0.79 -22.30
N LEU A 373 22.22 0.50 -22.57
CA LEU A 373 23.23 1.12 -23.43
C LEU A 373 24.65 0.90 -22.90
N LYS A 374 24.85 1.05 -21.60
CA LYS A 374 26.13 0.79 -20.95
C LYS A 374 26.57 -0.68 -21.09
N THR A 375 25.62 -1.62 -21.01
CA THR A 375 25.88 -3.04 -21.20
C THR A 375 26.36 -3.32 -22.64
N ILE A 376 25.70 -2.75 -23.64
CA ILE A 376 26.11 -2.86 -25.05
C ILE A 376 27.50 -2.24 -25.26
N GLU A 377 27.76 -1.06 -24.74
CA GLU A 377 29.08 -0.41 -24.84
C GLU A 377 30.18 -1.26 -24.23
N ASN A 378 29.95 -1.87 -23.08
CA ASN A 378 30.91 -2.78 -22.44
C ASN A 378 31.16 -4.04 -23.28
N ARG A 379 30.13 -4.60 -23.91
CA ARG A 379 30.26 -5.76 -24.82
C ARG A 379 31.05 -5.42 -26.05
N LEU A 380 30.76 -4.27 -26.70
CA LEU A 380 31.52 -3.77 -27.84
C LEU A 380 33.01 -3.55 -27.50
N ALA A 381 33.29 -2.95 -26.33
CA ALA A 381 34.67 -2.76 -25.88
C ALA A 381 35.38 -4.09 -25.63
N GLY A 382 34.67 -5.12 -25.15
CA GLY A 382 35.19 -6.48 -24.98
C GLY A 382 35.56 -7.10 -26.32
N LEU A 383 34.65 -7.11 -27.30
CA LEU A 383 34.85 -7.64 -28.66
C LEU A 383 35.99 -6.90 -29.38
N HIS A 384 36.09 -5.59 -29.19
CA HIS A 384 37.20 -4.83 -29.77
C HIS A 384 38.56 -5.23 -29.20
N ARG A 385 38.66 -5.43 -27.86
CA ARG A 385 39.88 -5.94 -27.24
C ARG A 385 40.26 -7.33 -27.74
N GLU A 386 39.28 -8.25 -27.86
CA GLU A 386 39.52 -9.61 -28.37
C GLU A 386 39.99 -9.57 -29.82
N TYR A 387 39.43 -8.72 -30.67
CA TYR A 387 39.89 -8.48 -32.05
C TYR A 387 41.34 -8.02 -32.09
N LEU A 388 41.71 -7.01 -31.27
CA LEU A 388 43.08 -6.50 -31.23
C LEU A 388 44.08 -7.54 -30.77
N GLN A 389 43.76 -8.30 -29.72
CA GLN A 389 44.61 -9.42 -29.22
C GLN A 389 44.79 -10.51 -30.27
N THR A 390 43.70 -10.91 -30.95
CA THR A 390 43.74 -11.91 -32.03
C THR A 390 44.58 -11.43 -33.19
N ARG A 391 44.46 -10.17 -33.59
CA ARG A 391 45.25 -9.51 -34.65
C ARG A 391 46.74 -9.48 -34.29
N GLN A 392 47.09 -9.11 -33.05
CA GLN A 392 48.45 -9.12 -32.57
C GLN A 392 49.07 -10.52 -32.56
N SER A 393 48.31 -11.56 -32.15
CA SER A 393 48.74 -12.95 -32.13
C SER A 393 49.01 -13.46 -33.54
N LEU A 394 48.21 -13.12 -34.54
CA LEU A 394 48.44 -13.44 -35.94
C LEU A 394 49.74 -12.84 -36.49
N CYS A 395 49.99 -11.56 -36.15
CA CYS A 395 51.25 -10.92 -36.56
C CYS A 395 52.52 -11.61 -35.98
N ARG A 396 52.37 -12.34 -34.85
CA ARG A 396 53.47 -13.05 -34.18
C ARG A 396 53.68 -14.49 -34.69
N LEU A 397 52.63 -15.17 -35.17
CA LEU A 397 52.63 -16.59 -35.48
C LEU A 397 53.05 -16.90 -36.95
N GLY A 398 53.13 -15.91 -37.86
CA GLY A 398 53.55 -16.15 -39.26
C GLY A 398 52.51 -17.00 -40.05
N ALA A 399 52.82 -17.21 -41.32
CA ALA A 399 51.89 -17.69 -42.36
C ALA A 399 51.39 -19.15 -42.21
N GLU A 400 51.90 -19.95 -41.27
CA GLU A 400 51.56 -21.40 -41.18
C GLU A 400 50.13 -21.72 -40.74
N TYR A 401 49.42 -20.82 -40.07
CA TYR A 401 48.08 -21.07 -39.53
C TYR A 401 46.99 -20.18 -40.16
N GLY A 402 47.24 -19.56 -41.29
CA GLY A 402 46.45 -18.48 -41.87
C GLY A 402 44.94 -18.73 -41.99
N LYS A 403 44.53 -19.88 -42.56
CA LYS A 403 43.10 -20.12 -42.91
C LYS A 403 42.18 -20.33 -41.69
N ALA A 404 42.65 -20.99 -40.64
CA ALA A 404 41.83 -21.26 -39.43
C ALA A 404 41.60 -19.96 -38.61
N TRP A 405 42.63 -19.13 -38.51
CA TRP A 405 42.59 -17.85 -37.85
C TRP A 405 41.80 -16.79 -38.62
N GLU A 406 41.89 -16.79 -39.97
CA GLU A 406 41.09 -15.93 -40.83
C GLU A 406 39.61 -16.15 -40.64
N LYS A 407 39.17 -17.40 -40.49
CA LYS A 407 37.79 -17.74 -40.19
C LYS A 407 37.35 -17.23 -38.80
N LYS A 408 38.22 -17.34 -37.78
CA LYS A 408 37.94 -16.84 -36.43
C LYS A 408 37.86 -15.32 -36.41
N ILE A 409 38.75 -14.62 -37.08
CA ILE A 409 38.75 -13.15 -37.20
C ILE A 409 37.50 -12.66 -37.89
N ASN A 410 37.14 -13.26 -39.00
CA ASN A 410 35.94 -12.90 -39.75
C ASN A 410 34.67 -13.07 -38.88
N SER A 411 34.58 -14.15 -38.10
CA SER A 411 33.50 -14.36 -37.16
C SER A 411 33.42 -13.25 -36.09
N ILE A 412 34.58 -12.83 -35.53
CA ILE A 412 34.64 -11.76 -34.53
C ILE A 412 34.27 -10.40 -35.16
N ILE A 413 34.73 -10.13 -36.39
CA ILE A 413 34.39 -8.93 -37.15
C ILE A 413 32.88 -8.86 -37.45
N GLU A 414 32.30 -9.96 -37.91
CA GLU A 414 30.86 -10.04 -38.18
C GLU A 414 30.03 -9.82 -36.91
N GLU A 415 30.39 -10.43 -35.79
CA GLU A 415 29.74 -10.24 -34.49
C GLU A 415 29.85 -8.79 -34.03
N TYR A 416 31.06 -8.19 -34.12
CA TYR A 416 31.28 -6.79 -33.79
C TYR A 416 30.44 -5.84 -34.63
N GLN A 417 30.42 -6.04 -35.96
CA GLN A 417 29.63 -5.21 -36.88
C GLN A 417 28.13 -5.37 -36.62
N LYS A 418 27.65 -6.60 -36.39
CA LYS A 418 26.25 -6.88 -36.06
C LYS A 418 25.84 -6.21 -34.76
N THR A 419 26.67 -6.31 -33.72
CA THR A 419 26.40 -5.71 -32.40
C THR A 419 26.45 -4.17 -32.48
N ARG A 420 27.38 -3.59 -33.26
CA ARG A 420 27.48 -2.16 -33.48
C ARG A 420 26.26 -1.61 -34.24
N ASN A 421 25.86 -2.29 -35.32
CA ASN A 421 24.68 -1.89 -36.10
C ASN A 421 23.40 -1.96 -35.28
N LEU A 422 23.26 -3.02 -34.45
CA LEU A 422 22.13 -3.18 -33.53
C LEU A 422 22.12 -2.05 -32.49
N SER A 423 23.28 -1.70 -31.93
CA SER A 423 23.42 -0.59 -30.99
C SER A 423 23.02 0.75 -31.61
N ASP A 424 23.48 1.04 -32.81
CA ASP A 424 23.16 2.31 -33.51
C ASP A 424 21.69 2.38 -33.93
N MET A 425 21.09 1.24 -34.34
CA MET A 425 19.66 1.13 -34.62
C MET A 425 18.83 1.35 -33.34
N LEU A 426 19.16 0.66 -32.27
CA LEU A 426 18.46 0.80 -30.99
C LEU A 426 18.59 2.21 -30.40
N LYS A 427 19.76 2.85 -30.52
CA LYS A 427 19.92 4.26 -30.10
C LYS A 427 18.94 5.17 -30.87
N LYS A 428 18.84 5.04 -32.18
CA LYS A 428 17.93 5.84 -33.01
C LYS A 428 16.46 5.56 -32.70
N GLU A 429 16.10 4.30 -32.50
CA GLU A 429 14.73 3.92 -32.16
C GLU A 429 14.33 4.42 -30.76
N TYR A 430 15.24 4.33 -29.78
CA TYR A 430 15.03 4.88 -28.44
C TYR A 430 14.90 6.41 -28.45
N GLU A 431 15.77 7.11 -29.18
CA GLU A 431 15.69 8.58 -29.32
C GLU A 431 14.36 9.00 -29.96
N SER A 432 13.97 8.34 -31.04
CA SER A 432 12.69 8.58 -31.72
C SER A 432 11.47 8.25 -30.83
N ALA A 433 11.54 7.15 -30.07
CA ALA A 433 10.48 6.79 -29.13
C ALA A 433 10.38 7.79 -27.99
N PHE A 434 11.51 8.27 -27.49
CA PHE A 434 11.55 9.23 -26.38
C PHE A 434 11.07 10.62 -26.82
N GLU A 435 11.39 11.06 -28.02
CA GLU A 435 10.84 12.29 -28.62
C GLU A 435 9.32 12.18 -28.79
N LYS A 436 8.83 11.06 -29.31
CA LYS A 436 7.38 10.79 -29.44
C LYS A 436 6.70 10.75 -28.06
N LEU A 437 7.34 10.18 -27.07
CA LEU A 437 6.84 10.11 -25.68
C LEU A 437 6.69 11.51 -25.07
N ASN A 438 7.68 12.38 -25.27
CA ASN A 438 7.64 13.76 -24.80
C ASN A 438 6.59 14.59 -25.56
N LEU A 439 6.48 14.45 -26.87
CA LEU A 439 5.48 15.11 -27.69
C LEU A 439 4.05 14.67 -27.34
N LEU A 440 3.83 13.39 -27.04
CA LEU A 440 2.53 12.86 -26.62
C LEU A 440 2.15 13.31 -25.20
N LYS A 441 3.13 13.47 -24.32
CA LYS A 441 2.94 13.97 -22.95
C LYS A 441 2.50 15.44 -22.95
N GLU A 442 3.03 16.25 -23.87
CA GLU A 442 2.70 17.68 -23.97
C GLU A 442 1.40 17.96 -24.74
N ARG A 443 1.07 17.16 -25.73
CA ARG A 443 -0.03 17.45 -26.68
C ARG A 443 -1.32 16.66 -26.47
N PHE A 444 -1.29 15.45 -25.92
CA PHE A 444 -2.48 14.58 -25.87
C PHE A 444 -2.46 13.62 -24.69
N PRO A 445 -3.00 13.97 -23.53
CA PRO A 445 -3.18 13.04 -22.43
C PRO A 445 -4.07 11.84 -22.77
N GLU A 446 -4.83 11.91 -23.89
CA GLU A 446 -5.78 10.85 -24.30
C GLU A 446 -5.16 9.76 -25.19
N LYS A 447 -3.99 9.98 -25.80
CA LYS A 447 -3.32 9.00 -26.71
C LYS A 447 -2.45 7.95 -25.99
N LEU A 448 -2.85 7.57 -24.81
CA LEU A 448 -2.15 6.63 -23.96
C LEU A 448 -2.05 5.21 -24.53
N ALA A 449 -2.99 4.82 -25.42
CA ALA A 449 -2.99 3.50 -26.06
C ALA A 449 -1.82 3.32 -27.05
N GLU A 450 -1.44 4.35 -27.78
CA GLU A 450 -0.27 4.34 -28.69
C GLU A 450 1.04 4.23 -27.90
N LEU A 451 1.12 4.90 -26.76
CA LEU A 451 2.25 4.80 -25.85
C LEU A 451 2.41 3.39 -25.28
N GLN A 452 1.31 2.73 -24.90
CA GLN A 452 1.30 1.35 -24.42
C GLN A 452 1.70 0.35 -25.52
N ALA A 453 1.36 0.61 -26.76
CA ALA A 453 1.78 -0.20 -27.90
C ALA A 453 3.29 -0.07 -28.16
N LEU A 454 3.83 1.15 -28.06
CA LEU A 454 5.26 1.43 -28.23
C LEU A 454 6.11 0.71 -27.17
N VAL A 455 5.69 0.76 -25.91
CA VAL A 455 6.41 0.08 -24.81
C VAL A 455 6.32 -1.43 -24.95
N ARG A 456 5.20 -1.99 -25.40
CA ARG A 456 5.10 -3.44 -25.68
C ARG A 456 6.05 -3.87 -26.80
N HIS A 457 6.22 -3.04 -27.82
CA HIS A 457 7.18 -3.30 -28.90
C HIS A 457 8.61 -3.37 -28.35
N PHE A 458 9.04 -2.39 -27.55
CA PHE A 458 10.37 -2.39 -26.93
C PHE A 458 10.58 -3.54 -25.90
N GLN A 459 9.54 -3.97 -25.20
CA GLN A 459 9.63 -5.14 -24.31
C GLN A 459 9.82 -6.45 -25.07
N ALA A 460 9.22 -6.59 -26.24
CA ALA A 460 9.40 -7.76 -27.11
C ALA A 460 10.83 -7.83 -27.66
N ASP A 461 11.40 -6.68 -28.03
CA ASP A 461 12.78 -6.60 -28.54
C ASP A 461 13.83 -6.84 -27.45
N LEU A 462 13.55 -6.42 -26.20
CA LEU A 462 14.41 -6.73 -25.01
C LEU A 462 14.46 -8.24 -24.67
N VAL A 463 13.39 -8.99 -24.97
CA VAL A 463 13.31 -10.44 -24.75
C VAL A 463 13.99 -11.22 -25.88
N LEU A 464 14.13 -10.61 -27.06
CA LEU A 464 14.72 -11.23 -28.25
C LEU A 464 16.25 -11.04 -28.34
N VAL A 465 16.89 -10.28 -27.46
CA VAL A 465 18.35 -10.30 -27.35
C VAL A 465 18.74 -11.52 -26.51
N PRO A 466 19.18 -12.64 -27.11
CA PRO A 466 19.65 -13.78 -26.35
C PRO A 466 20.81 -13.28 -25.49
N VAL A 467 20.88 -13.75 -24.25
CA VAL A 467 22.11 -13.73 -23.44
C VAL A 467 23.11 -14.60 -24.22
N LEU A 468 23.82 -13.98 -25.16
CA LEU A 468 24.96 -14.56 -25.86
C LEU A 468 26.19 -14.46 -24.97
#